data_90a42b3f443b0ddef362d21d4e25ab21
#
_entry.id   90a42b3f443b0ddef362d21d4e25ab21
#
_cell.length_a   1.000
_cell.length_b   1.000
_cell.length_c   1.000
_cell.angle_alpha   90.00
_cell.angle_beta   90.00
_cell.angle_gamma   90.00
#
_symmetry.space_group_name_H-M   'P 1'
#
loop_
_entity.id
_entity.type
_entity.pdbx_description
1 polymer ?
#
loop_
_entity_poly.entity_id
_entity_poly.type
_entity_poly.pdbx_seq_one_letter_code
_entity_poly.pdbx_strand_id
1 'polypeptide(L)'
;MKYNKLTFLSAAMFTIMMCVPPADTGATTAQDKKRLDSLRNLRCPRLMSSAAEYYRNRDWKQTVKIYEEITTLDCDEWNPNFAPPQEIYQYYAIAYEQMGKFDSSEFVLLDGLQKLPNNVELRKRLAYSYKRQGKNDQEIIEYERLVEMAPEDLTVMNELSKLYKENDRYDDQIFVLEKILSLDEGNEIAQSELAMAFENSGKDPLDVYRKRYENNPSNLSYGIDYADRLSQVDQYEDAIPVLQKLIEQDPSSKLAYRKLAE
;
A
#
# COMPACT_ATOMS: atom_id res chain seq x y z
N MET A 1 23.04 -46.08 -23.73
CA MET A 1 24.31 -46.12 -24.47
C MET A 1 24.47 -44.82 -25.26
N LYS A 2 25.65 -44.22 -25.14
CA LYS A 2 26.25 -43.07 -25.80
C LYS A 2 25.98 -41.70 -25.15
N TYR A 3 26.93 -41.37 -24.30
CA TYR A 3 27.32 -40.02 -23.88
C TYR A 3 27.86 -39.21 -25.08
N ASN A 4 27.46 -37.95 -25.22
CA ASN A 4 28.20 -37.04 -26.07
C ASN A 4 28.69 -35.86 -25.20
N LYS A 5 30.00 -35.75 -25.19
CA LYS A 5 30.80 -34.73 -24.52
C LYS A 5 30.57 -33.38 -25.21
N LEU A 6 30.14 -32.36 -24.44
CA LEU A 6 30.28 -30.97 -24.84
C LEU A 6 31.62 -30.43 -24.31
N THR A 7 32.44 -30.08 -25.27
CA THR A 7 33.75 -29.45 -25.13
C THR A 7 33.61 -28.06 -24.53
N PHE A 8 34.33 -27.80 -23.45
CA PHE A 8 34.57 -26.47 -22.92
C PHE A 8 35.48 -25.69 -23.84
N LEU A 9 34.97 -24.60 -24.47
CA LEU A 9 35.79 -23.56 -25.01
C LEU A 9 36.14 -22.56 -23.91
N SER A 10 37.40 -22.55 -23.49
CA SER A 10 37.96 -21.55 -22.63
C SER A 10 38.13 -20.24 -23.39
N ALA A 11 37.26 -19.27 -23.12
CA ALA A 11 37.49 -17.89 -23.54
C ALA A 11 38.46 -17.26 -22.52
N ALA A 12 39.70 -17.05 -22.98
CA ALA A 12 40.67 -16.25 -22.25
C ALA A 12 40.16 -14.81 -22.17
N MET A 13 39.63 -14.41 -21.00
CA MET A 13 39.43 -12.99 -20.67
C MET A 13 40.76 -12.33 -20.47
N PHE A 14 41.16 -11.52 -21.43
CA PHE A 14 42.18 -10.52 -21.29
C PHE A 14 41.68 -9.47 -20.28
N THR A 15 42.14 -9.58 -19.04
CA THR A 15 41.96 -8.54 -18.03
C THR A 15 42.85 -7.38 -18.38
N ILE A 16 42.29 -6.41 -19.09
CA ILE A 16 42.92 -5.07 -19.16
C ILE A 16 42.72 -4.46 -17.77
N MET A 17 43.74 -4.56 -16.96
CA MET A 17 43.87 -3.86 -15.69
C MET A 17 44.06 -2.38 -16.00
N MET A 18 42.89 -1.68 -16.25
CA MET A 18 42.90 -0.22 -16.22
C MET A 18 43.26 0.18 -14.79
N CYS A 19 44.42 0.78 -14.62
CA CYS A 19 44.73 1.58 -13.44
C CYS A 19 43.69 2.72 -13.41
N VAL A 20 42.57 2.48 -12.77
CA VAL A 20 41.70 3.55 -12.30
C VAL A 20 42.46 4.17 -11.14
N PRO A 21 42.91 5.46 -11.20
CA PRO A 21 43.45 6.10 -10.03
C PRO A 21 42.44 5.97 -8.92
N PRO A 22 42.87 5.77 -7.65
CA PRO A 22 41.91 5.73 -6.54
C PRO A 22 41.06 6.99 -6.64
N ALA A 23 39.74 6.81 -6.69
CA ALA A 23 38.83 7.91 -6.57
C ALA A 23 39.25 8.66 -5.30
N ASP A 24 39.64 9.92 -5.49
CA ASP A 24 39.95 10.82 -4.39
C ASP A 24 38.65 10.86 -3.54
N THR A 25 38.63 10.05 -2.49
CA THR A 25 37.62 10.15 -1.43
C THR A 25 38.04 11.39 -0.64
N GLY A 26 37.87 12.54 -1.29
CA GLY A 26 38.17 13.84 -0.71
C GLY A 26 37.28 14.02 0.50
N ALA A 27 37.81 13.69 1.66
CA ALA A 27 37.17 14.06 2.91
C ALA A 27 36.98 15.59 2.84
N THR A 28 35.71 16.01 2.79
CA THR A 28 35.33 17.43 2.80
C THR A 28 36.08 18.12 3.90
N THR A 29 36.93 19.07 3.54
CA THR A 29 37.76 19.75 4.53
C THR A 29 36.86 20.58 5.46
N ALA A 30 37.31 20.84 6.68
CA ALA A 30 36.56 21.70 7.61
C ALA A 30 36.27 23.09 6.98
N GLN A 31 37.11 23.53 6.05
CA GLN A 31 36.97 24.78 5.32
C GLN A 31 35.83 24.68 4.27
N ASP A 32 35.71 23.53 3.57
CA ASP A 32 34.64 23.30 2.60
C ASP A 32 33.28 23.20 3.30
N LYS A 33 33.24 22.51 4.44
CA LYS A 33 32.01 22.47 5.28
C LYS A 33 31.58 23.85 5.72
N LYS A 34 32.50 24.68 6.24
CA LYS A 34 32.21 26.05 6.67
C LYS A 34 31.70 26.91 5.50
N ARG A 35 32.28 26.73 4.31
CA ARG A 35 31.85 27.44 3.09
C ARG A 35 30.44 27.01 2.67
N LEU A 36 30.13 25.71 2.72
CA LEU A 36 28.83 25.15 2.41
C LEU A 36 27.76 25.66 3.41
N ASP A 37 28.04 25.62 4.70
CA ASP A 37 27.15 26.11 5.74
C ASP A 37 26.87 27.61 5.58
N SER A 38 27.88 28.41 5.22
CA SER A 38 27.69 29.84 4.92
C SER A 38 26.76 30.04 3.71
N LEU A 39 26.91 29.22 2.68
CA LEU A 39 26.05 29.24 1.49
C LEU A 39 24.60 28.85 1.84
N ARG A 40 24.41 27.77 2.62
CA ARG A 40 23.13 27.30 3.09
C ARG A 40 22.40 28.34 3.94
N ASN A 41 23.11 28.97 4.87
CA ASN A 41 22.58 30.07 5.70
C ASN A 41 21.99 31.22 4.88
N LEU A 42 22.60 31.54 3.74
CA LEU A 42 22.16 32.61 2.87
C LEU A 42 21.02 32.19 1.93
N ARG A 43 21.11 30.97 1.37
CA ARG A 43 20.23 30.52 0.27
C ARG A 43 19.01 29.75 0.75
N CYS A 44 19.15 28.80 1.70
CA CYS A 44 18.04 27.94 2.12
C CYS A 44 16.81 28.72 2.61
N PRO A 45 16.91 29.77 3.44
CA PRO A 45 15.73 30.54 3.85
C PRO A 45 14.99 31.20 2.67
N ARG A 46 15.72 31.71 1.68
CA ARG A 46 15.13 32.33 0.50
C ARG A 46 14.46 31.29 -0.40
N LEU A 47 15.12 30.15 -0.62
CA LEU A 47 14.59 29.07 -1.43
C LEU A 47 13.30 28.51 -0.81
N MET A 48 13.26 28.24 0.49
CA MET A 48 12.05 27.77 1.17
C MET A 48 10.89 28.77 1.04
N SER A 49 11.15 30.07 1.22
CA SER A 49 10.14 31.11 1.03
C SER A 49 9.63 31.16 -0.40
N SER A 50 10.52 31.08 -1.40
CA SER A 50 10.15 31.07 -2.81
C SER A 50 9.40 29.80 -3.19
N ALA A 51 9.80 28.62 -2.67
CA ALA A 51 9.09 27.35 -2.88
C ALA A 51 7.63 27.45 -2.41
N ALA A 52 7.42 27.98 -1.19
CA ALA A 52 6.09 28.17 -0.64
C ALA A 52 5.23 29.18 -1.45
N GLU A 53 5.85 30.22 -1.99
CA GLU A 53 5.17 31.21 -2.85
C GLU A 53 4.75 30.59 -4.18
N TYR A 54 5.68 29.96 -4.92
CA TYR A 54 5.38 29.32 -6.19
C TYR A 54 4.36 28.17 -6.04
N TYR A 55 4.46 27.38 -4.96
CA TYR A 55 3.50 26.33 -4.67
C TYR A 55 2.08 26.89 -4.47
N ARG A 56 1.92 27.96 -3.67
CA ARG A 56 0.61 28.63 -3.47
C ARG A 56 0.04 29.21 -4.76
N ASN A 57 0.92 29.74 -5.61
CA ASN A 57 0.54 30.31 -6.92
C ASN A 57 0.33 29.21 -7.99
N ARG A 58 0.52 27.94 -7.65
CA ARG A 58 0.43 26.77 -8.57
C ARG A 58 1.38 26.87 -9.76
N ASP A 59 2.49 27.58 -9.62
CA ASP A 59 3.56 27.58 -10.61
C ASP A 59 4.45 26.35 -10.39
N TRP A 60 3.94 25.20 -10.84
CA TRP A 60 4.56 23.89 -10.61
C TRP A 60 5.95 23.77 -11.21
N LYS A 61 6.21 24.45 -12.33
CA LYS A 61 7.54 24.43 -12.96
C LYS A 61 8.58 25.15 -12.10
N GLN A 62 8.26 26.32 -11.57
CA GLN A 62 9.16 27.02 -10.66
C GLN A 62 9.25 26.32 -9.32
N THR A 63 8.16 25.77 -8.81
CA THR A 63 8.14 24.95 -7.59
C THR A 63 9.14 23.81 -7.69
N VAL A 64 9.09 23.01 -8.76
CA VAL A 64 10.02 21.91 -9.02
C VAL A 64 11.47 22.40 -9.04
N LYS A 65 11.75 23.45 -9.81
CA LYS A 65 13.10 24.02 -9.93
C LYS A 65 13.67 24.47 -8.58
N ILE A 66 12.83 25.09 -7.75
CA ILE A 66 13.28 25.56 -6.42
C ILE A 66 13.52 24.39 -5.47
N TYR A 67 12.65 23.36 -5.48
CA TYR A 67 12.85 22.16 -4.65
C TYR A 67 14.07 21.34 -5.09
N GLU A 68 14.36 21.26 -6.39
CA GLU A 68 15.60 20.69 -6.91
C GLU A 68 16.85 21.39 -6.33
N GLU A 69 16.82 22.73 -6.24
CA GLU A 69 17.91 23.49 -5.64
C GLU A 69 17.99 23.28 -4.11
N ILE A 70 16.85 23.19 -3.42
CA ILE A 70 16.75 22.91 -1.99
C ILE A 70 17.38 21.54 -1.67
N THR A 71 17.05 20.51 -2.42
CA THR A 71 17.60 19.16 -2.22
C THR A 71 19.07 19.08 -2.62
N THR A 72 19.50 19.76 -3.69
CA THR A 72 20.91 19.81 -4.09
C THR A 72 21.81 20.50 -3.05
N LEU A 73 21.26 21.46 -2.31
CA LEU A 73 21.98 22.15 -1.22
C LEU A 73 21.84 21.45 0.14
N ASP A 74 21.08 20.35 0.23
CA ASP A 74 20.73 19.66 1.48
C ASP A 74 20.25 20.63 2.57
N CYS A 75 19.29 21.48 2.24
CA CYS A 75 18.76 22.47 3.16
C CYS A 75 18.08 21.83 4.39
N ASP A 76 17.54 20.62 4.25
CA ASP A 76 16.98 19.79 5.30
C ASP A 76 18.04 19.33 6.32
N GLU A 77 19.24 19.01 5.86
CA GLU A 77 20.37 18.65 6.72
C GLU A 77 20.95 19.88 7.45
N TRP A 78 20.91 21.04 6.79
CA TRP A 78 21.38 22.29 7.38
C TRP A 78 20.50 22.73 8.57
N ASN A 79 19.19 22.71 8.43
CA ASN A 79 18.24 23.08 9.49
C ASN A 79 16.90 22.37 9.31
N PRO A 80 16.73 21.17 9.84
CA PRO A 80 15.50 20.39 9.68
C PRO A 80 14.27 21.00 10.35
N ASN A 81 14.44 21.92 11.30
CA ASN A 81 13.32 22.64 11.92
C ASN A 81 12.77 23.76 11.01
N PHE A 82 13.61 24.31 10.15
CA PHE A 82 13.23 25.35 9.20
C PHE A 82 12.84 24.77 7.85
N ALA A 83 13.48 23.70 7.43
CA ALA A 83 13.28 22.97 6.19
C ALA A 83 13.05 21.47 6.48
N PRO A 84 11.87 21.10 7.03
CA PRO A 84 11.60 19.72 7.36
C PRO A 84 11.70 18.81 6.12
N PRO A 85 12.52 17.74 6.16
CA PRO A 85 12.70 16.88 4.98
C PRO A 85 11.37 16.27 4.51
N GLN A 86 10.48 15.90 5.42
CA GLN A 86 9.15 15.42 5.05
C GLN A 86 8.39 16.41 4.16
N GLU A 87 8.36 17.70 4.52
CA GLU A 87 7.63 18.73 3.76
C GLU A 87 8.30 18.98 2.41
N ILE A 88 9.64 19.01 2.37
CA ILE A 88 10.39 19.21 1.14
C ILE A 88 10.02 18.13 0.13
N TYR A 89 10.19 16.86 0.48
CA TYR A 89 9.93 15.75 -0.44
C TYR A 89 8.45 15.61 -0.78
N GLN A 90 7.55 15.89 0.16
CA GLN A 90 6.11 15.86 -0.07
C GLN A 90 5.68 16.92 -1.10
N TYR A 91 6.05 18.18 -0.91
CA TYR A 91 5.63 19.25 -1.81
C TYR A 91 6.35 19.19 -3.16
N TYR A 92 7.58 18.72 -3.19
CA TYR A 92 8.30 18.49 -4.42
C TYR A 92 7.62 17.40 -5.28
N ALA A 93 7.26 16.29 -4.66
CA ALA A 93 6.52 15.22 -5.32
C ALA A 93 5.15 15.70 -5.82
N ILE A 94 4.38 16.45 -4.99
CA ILE A 94 3.10 17.03 -5.38
C ILE A 94 3.25 17.93 -6.63
N ALA A 95 4.29 18.74 -6.70
CA ALA A 95 4.51 19.60 -7.85
C ALA A 95 4.69 18.80 -9.15
N TYR A 96 5.42 17.68 -9.11
CA TYR A 96 5.52 16.76 -10.24
C TYR A 96 4.19 16.08 -10.58
N GLU A 97 3.43 15.64 -9.58
CA GLU A 97 2.12 15.01 -9.77
C GLU A 97 1.12 15.96 -10.45
N GLN A 98 1.13 17.24 -10.05
CA GLN A 98 0.28 18.28 -10.67
C GLN A 98 0.66 18.56 -12.13
N MET A 99 1.89 18.24 -12.52
CA MET A 99 2.35 18.27 -13.91
C MET A 99 2.10 16.95 -14.66
N GLY A 100 1.52 15.95 -14.01
CA GLY A 100 1.33 14.60 -14.57
C GLY A 100 2.62 13.79 -14.70
N LYS A 101 3.70 14.19 -14.03
CA LYS A 101 5.02 13.55 -14.08
C LYS A 101 5.22 12.59 -12.92
N PHE A 102 4.46 11.50 -12.91
CA PHE A 102 4.44 10.53 -11.82
C PHE A 102 5.76 9.79 -11.64
N ASP A 103 6.51 9.49 -12.74
CA ASP A 103 7.85 8.89 -12.64
C ASP A 103 8.83 9.79 -11.88
N SER A 104 8.74 11.12 -12.10
CA SER A 104 9.58 12.09 -11.39
C SER A 104 9.16 12.23 -9.92
N SER A 105 7.85 12.17 -9.65
CA SER A 105 7.33 12.14 -8.27
C SER A 105 7.82 10.91 -7.54
N GLU A 106 7.75 9.72 -8.16
CA GLU A 106 8.28 8.48 -7.61
C GLU A 106 9.76 8.60 -7.22
N PHE A 107 10.59 9.12 -8.13
CA PHE A 107 12.01 9.31 -7.85
C PHE A 107 12.25 10.20 -6.62
N VAL A 108 11.56 11.32 -6.53
CA VAL A 108 11.64 12.25 -5.39
C VAL A 108 11.18 11.59 -4.09
N LEU A 109 10.10 10.81 -4.13
CA LEU A 109 9.56 10.13 -2.95
C LEU A 109 10.49 9.01 -2.46
N LEU A 110 11.11 8.27 -3.38
CA LEU A 110 12.09 7.26 -3.03
C LEU A 110 13.35 7.88 -2.39
N ASP A 111 13.82 9.02 -2.90
CA ASP A 111 14.91 9.77 -2.28
C ASP A 111 14.55 10.24 -0.86
N GLY A 112 13.34 10.81 -0.71
CA GLY A 112 12.81 11.20 0.60
C GLY A 112 12.70 10.02 1.59
N LEU A 113 12.28 8.84 1.12
CA LEU A 113 12.17 7.64 1.93
C LEU A 113 13.54 7.01 2.27
N GLN A 114 14.60 7.30 1.52
CA GLN A 114 15.98 6.95 1.96
C GLN A 114 16.37 7.73 3.22
N LYS A 115 15.99 9.01 3.31
CA LYS A 115 16.25 9.84 4.51
C LYS A 115 15.25 9.56 5.64
N LEU A 116 14.00 9.23 5.30
CA LEU A 116 12.87 9.04 6.22
C LEU A 116 12.17 7.69 5.98
N PRO A 117 12.82 6.55 6.24
CA PRO A 117 12.32 5.22 5.82
C PRO A 117 10.96 4.85 6.42
N ASN A 118 10.61 5.40 7.59
CA ASN A 118 9.37 5.13 8.29
C ASN A 118 8.34 6.27 8.16
N ASN A 119 8.47 7.13 7.13
CA ASN A 119 7.51 8.22 6.94
C ASN A 119 6.25 7.73 6.22
N VAL A 120 5.15 7.65 6.96
CA VAL A 120 3.84 7.18 6.48
C VAL A 120 3.30 8.03 5.33
N GLU A 121 3.42 9.35 5.42
CA GLU A 121 2.87 10.27 4.42
C GLU A 121 3.60 10.18 3.08
N LEU A 122 4.93 10.09 3.10
CA LEU A 122 5.71 9.89 1.87
C LEU A 122 5.39 8.53 1.24
N ARG A 123 5.21 7.49 2.07
CA ARG A 123 4.87 6.14 1.58
C ARG A 123 3.46 6.09 0.97
N LYS A 124 2.46 6.69 1.62
CA LYS A 124 1.11 6.83 1.05
C LYS A 124 1.13 7.58 -0.29
N ARG A 125 1.96 8.61 -0.40
CA ARG A 125 2.12 9.36 -1.65
C ARG A 125 2.82 8.55 -2.73
N LEU A 126 3.80 7.74 -2.37
CA LEU A 126 4.46 6.83 -3.31
C LEU A 126 3.47 5.78 -3.85
N ALA A 127 2.65 5.18 -2.98
CA ALA A 127 1.57 4.29 -3.39
C ALA A 127 0.61 4.99 -4.38
N TYR A 128 0.19 6.24 -4.08
CA TYR A 128 -0.62 7.02 -5.02
C TYR A 128 0.09 7.26 -6.36
N SER A 129 1.39 7.55 -6.36
CA SER A 129 2.16 7.72 -7.59
C SER A 129 2.19 6.42 -8.42
N TYR A 130 2.36 5.26 -7.76
CA TYR A 130 2.29 3.95 -8.42
C TYR A 130 0.90 3.68 -9.01
N LYS A 131 -0.16 3.95 -8.25
CA LYS A 131 -1.55 3.85 -8.74
C LYS A 131 -1.77 4.64 -10.03
N ARG A 132 -1.29 5.88 -10.07
CA ARG A 132 -1.44 6.77 -11.23
C ARG A 132 -0.63 6.31 -12.46
N GLN A 133 0.39 5.47 -12.25
CA GLN A 133 1.21 4.85 -13.29
C GLN A 133 0.69 3.46 -13.70
N GLY A 134 -0.31 2.91 -13.01
CA GLY A 134 -0.79 1.53 -13.22
C GLY A 134 0.22 0.47 -12.75
N LYS A 135 1.11 0.83 -11.82
CA LYS A 135 2.11 -0.07 -11.22
C LYS A 135 1.51 -0.77 -9.99
N ASN A 136 0.55 -1.68 -10.23
CA ASN A 136 -0.26 -2.30 -9.17
C ASN A 136 0.58 -3.06 -8.14
N ASP A 137 1.57 -3.85 -8.58
CA ASP A 137 2.41 -4.62 -7.66
C ASP A 137 3.20 -3.71 -6.71
N GLN A 138 3.72 -2.59 -7.21
CA GLN A 138 4.44 -1.62 -6.39
C GLN A 138 3.49 -0.88 -5.44
N GLU A 139 2.26 -0.54 -5.89
CA GLU A 139 1.24 0.04 -5.01
C GLU A 139 0.93 -0.91 -3.84
N ILE A 140 0.71 -2.20 -4.13
CA ILE A 140 0.45 -3.23 -3.11
C ILE A 140 1.61 -3.32 -2.12
N ILE A 141 2.85 -3.39 -2.59
CA ILE A 141 4.04 -3.45 -1.72
C ILE A 141 4.10 -2.24 -0.75
N GLU A 142 3.76 -1.04 -1.22
CA GLU A 142 3.76 0.12 -0.32
C GLU A 142 2.64 0.05 0.72
N TYR A 143 1.45 -0.48 0.37
CA TYR A 143 0.38 -0.70 1.34
C TYR A 143 0.69 -1.86 2.32
N GLU A 144 1.35 -2.94 1.88
CA GLU A 144 1.86 -4.00 2.77
C GLU A 144 2.80 -3.41 3.84
N ARG A 145 3.75 -2.55 3.42
CA ARG A 145 4.65 -1.83 4.34
C ARG A 145 3.92 -0.89 5.29
N LEU A 146 2.86 -0.21 4.81
CA LEU A 146 2.04 0.66 5.66
C LEU A 146 1.31 -0.15 6.73
N VAL A 147 0.79 -1.35 6.41
CA VAL A 147 0.19 -2.27 7.39
C VAL A 147 1.22 -2.78 8.38
N GLU A 148 2.46 -3.05 7.97
CA GLU A 148 3.55 -3.41 8.88
C GLU A 148 3.89 -2.28 9.87
N MET A 149 3.87 -1.03 9.40
CA MET A 149 4.16 0.15 10.22
C MET A 149 3.03 0.52 11.18
N ALA A 150 1.79 0.26 10.78
CA ALA A 150 0.58 0.57 11.54
C ALA A 150 -0.40 -0.62 11.51
N PRO A 151 -0.10 -1.70 12.28
CA PRO A 151 -0.83 -2.97 12.18
C PRO A 151 -2.26 -2.93 12.74
N GLU A 152 -2.71 -1.80 13.27
CA GLU A 152 -4.08 -1.57 13.75
C GLU A 152 -4.83 -0.51 12.92
N ASP A 153 -4.22 0.03 11.86
CA ASP A 153 -4.87 1.02 10.99
C ASP A 153 -5.82 0.31 10.01
N LEU A 154 -7.09 0.20 10.42
CA LEU A 154 -8.16 -0.41 9.61
C LEU A 154 -8.33 0.29 8.26
N THR A 155 -8.02 1.58 8.14
CA THR A 155 -8.12 2.31 6.87
C THR A 155 -7.11 1.78 5.86
N VAL A 156 -5.86 1.62 6.29
CA VAL A 156 -4.78 1.09 5.44
C VAL A 156 -5.06 -0.36 5.05
N MET A 157 -5.54 -1.18 6.00
CA MET A 157 -5.90 -2.58 5.73
C MET A 157 -7.05 -2.70 4.73
N ASN A 158 -8.09 -1.87 4.85
CA ASN A 158 -9.21 -1.89 3.91
C ASN A 158 -8.76 -1.51 2.49
N GLU A 159 -7.87 -0.53 2.33
CA GLU A 159 -7.31 -0.20 1.02
C GLU A 159 -6.45 -1.37 0.47
N LEU A 160 -5.65 -2.03 1.31
CA LEU A 160 -4.87 -3.20 0.90
C LEU A 160 -5.78 -4.37 0.48
N SER A 161 -6.83 -4.66 1.27
CA SER A 161 -7.84 -5.69 0.92
C SER A 161 -8.46 -5.42 -0.44
N LYS A 162 -8.82 -4.15 -0.71
CA LYS A 162 -9.38 -3.74 -1.99
C LYS A 162 -8.38 -3.94 -3.13
N LEU A 163 -7.11 -3.59 -2.94
CA LEU A 163 -6.06 -3.78 -3.93
C LEU A 163 -5.85 -5.26 -4.25
N TYR A 164 -5.84 -6.13 -3.25
CA TYR A 164 -5.77 -7.57 -3.47
C TYR A 164 -6.94 -8.08 -4.28
N LYS A 165 -8.17 -7.65 -3.97
CA LYS A 165 -9.38 -7.98 -4.73
C LYS A 165 -9.29 -7.53 -6.19
N GLU A 166 -8.85 -6.30 -6.45
CA GLU A 166 -8.71 -5.73 -7.79
C GLU A 166 -7.64 -6.45 -8.64
N ASN A 167 -6.72 -7.18 -7.99
CA ASN A 167 -5.64 -7.94 -8.63
C ASN A 167 -5.80 -9.47 -8.50
N ASP A 168 -7.01 -9.97 -8.19
CA ASP A 168 -7.37 -11.38 -8.04
C ASP A 168 -6.51 -12.16 -7.01
N ARG A 169 -5.89 -11.43 -6.07
CA ARG A 169 -5.07 -11.99 -4.97
C ARG A 169 -5.96 -12.36 -3.78
N TYR A 170 -6.92 -13.25 -3.97
CA TYR A 170 -7.96 -13.55 -2.98
C TYR A 170 -7.42 -14.19 -1.71
N ASP A 171 -6.37 -15.01 -1.77
CA ASP A 171 -5.75 -15.59 -0.57
C ASP A 171 -5.12 -14.53 0.33
N ASP A 172 -4.47 -13.53 -0.25
CA ASP A 172 -3.91 -12.41 0.49
C ASP A 172 -5.02 -11.49 1.04
N GLN A 173 -6.11 -11.32 0.25
CA GLN A 173 -7.30 -10.60 0.70
C GLN A 173 -7.93 -11.26 1.93
N ILE A 174 -8.12 -12.58 1.91
CA ILE A 174 -8.63 -13.37 3.05
C ILE A 174 -7.80 -13.08 4.30
N PHE A 175 -6.48 -13.17 4.20
CA PHE A 175 -5.59 -12.93 5.34
C PHE A 175 -5.76 -11.54 5.95
N VAL A 176 -5.87 -10.50 5.12
CA VAL A 176 -6.07 -9.12 5.60
C VAL A 176 -7.46 -8.94 6.21
N LEU A 177 -8.50 -9.51 5.61
CA LEU A 177 -9.87 -9.42 6.12
C LEU A 177 -10.03 -10.16 7.47
N GLU A 178 -9.41 -11.32 7.64
CA GLU A 178 -9.37 -12.01 8.94
C GLU A 178 -8.66 -11.15 10.01
N LYS A 179 -7.60 -10.44 9.64
CA LYS A 179 -6.93 -9.52 10.54
C LYS A 179 -7.81 -8.31 10.90
N ILE A 180 -8.54 -7.73 9.94
CA ILE A 180 -9.53 -6.67 10.20
C ILE A 180 -10.57 -7.18 11.21
N LEU A 181 -11.12 -8.38 11.00
CA LEU A 181 -12.13 -8.97 11.88
C LEU A 181 -11.57 -9.34 13.26
N SER A 182 -10.30 -9.61 13.38
CA SER A 182 -9.66 -9.80 14.70
C SER A 182 -9.58 -8.51 15.53
N LEU A 183 -9.60 -7.34 14.87
CA LEU A 183 -9.60 -6.01 15.51
C LEU A 183 -11.02 -5.45 15.68
N ASP A 184 -11.91 -5.77 14.75
CA ASP A 184 -13.31 -5.32 14.70
C ASP A 184 -14.20 -6.48 14.23
N GLU A 185 -14.56 -7.37 15.17
CA GLU A 185 -15.37 -8.58 14.90
C GLU A 185 -16.74 -8.23 14.31
N GLY A 186 -17.29 -7.07 14.67
CA GLY A 186 -18.58 -6.57 14.20
C GLY A 186 -18.58 -5.95 12.81
N ASN A 187 -17.45 -5.94 12.10
CA ASN A 187 -17.31 -5.30 10.79
C ASN A 187 -18.07 -6.06 9.70
N GLU A 188 -19.33 -5.68 9.47
CA GLU A 188 -20.21 -6.34 8.49
C GLU A 188 -19.68 -6.31 7.06
N ILE A 189 -18.97 -5.23 6.69
CA ILE A 189 -18.36 -5.10 5.36
C ILE A 189 -17.25 -6.14 5.21
N ALA A 190 -16.34 -6.21 6.19
CA ALA A 190 -15.24 -7.16 6.17
C ALA A 190 -15.74 -8.62 6.18
N GLN A 191 -16.81 -8.92 6.95
CA GLN A 191 -17.43 -10.25 6.95
C GLN A 191 -18.00 -10.63 5.57
N SER A 192 -18.68 -9.68 4.91
CA SER A 192 -19.23 -9.89 3.57
C SER A 192 -18.12 -10.07 2.52
N GLU A 193 -17.10 -9.24 2.57
CA GLU A 193 -15.96 -9.33 1.64
C GLU A 193 -15.15 -10.60 1.86
N LEU A 194 -15.03 -11.08 3.11
CA LEU A 194 -14.36 -12.33 3.43
C LEU A 194 -15.08 -13.53 2.79
N ALA A 195 -16.42 -13.59 2.90
CA ALA A 195 -17.19 -14.65 2.26
C ALA A 195 -16.99 -14.67 0.74
N MET A 196 -17.05 -13.49 0.10
CA MET A 196 -16.80 -13.36 -1.35
C MET A 196 -15.37 -13.75 -1.73
N ALA A 197 -14.37 -13.40 -0.92
CA ALA A 197 -12.97 -13.75 -1.17
C ALA A 197 -12.75 -15.26 -1.10
N PHE A 198 -13.40 -15.96 -0.15
CA PHE A 198 -13.38 -17.42 -0.09
C PHE A 198 -13.98 -18.05 -1.36
N GLU A 199 -15.16 -17.56 -1.79
CA GLU A 199 -15.81 -18.04 -3.03
C GLU A 199 -14.92 -17.84 -4.25
N ASN A 200 -14.35 -16.65 -4.42
CA ASN A 200 -13.49 -16.32 -5.55
C ASN A 200 -12.16 -17.10 -5.53
N SER A 201 -11.66 -17.47 -4.36
CA SER A 201 -10.48 -18.32 -4.23
C SER A 201 -10.77 -19.82 -4.43
N GLY A 202 -12.05 -20.19 -4.62
CA GLY A 202 -12.49 -21.58 -4.73
C GLY A 202 -12.54 -22.32 -3.39
N LYS A 203 -12.48 -21.62 -2.26
CA LYS A 203 -12.62 -22.16 -0.91
C LYS A 203 -14.08 -22.07 -0.46
N ASP A 204 -14.46 -22.97 0.47
CA ASP A 204 -15.80 -22.94 1.04
C ASP A 204 -15.93 -21.86 2.13
N PRO A 205 -16.84 -20.88 1.97
CA PRO A 205 -17.07 -19.83 2.97
C PRO A 205 -18.03 -20.22 4.10
N LEU A 206 -18.42 -21.49 4.23
CA LEU A 206 -19.46 -21.93 5.18
C LEU A 206 -19.21 -21.42 6.61
N ASP A 207 -17.95 -21.54 7.10
CA ASP A 207 -17.60 -21.05 8.44
C ASP A 207 -17.71 -19.53 8.58
N VAL A 208 -17.51 -18.77 7.51
CA VAL A 208 -17.68 -17.31 7.51
C VAL A 208 -19.16 -16.96 7.67
N TYR A 209 -20.04 -17.62 6.89
CA TYR A 209 -21.48 -17.41 6.99
C TYR A 209 -22.03 -17.82 8.36
N ARG A 210 -21.54 -18.95 8.91
CA ARG A 210 -21.93 -19.40 10.24
C ARG A 210 -21.58 -18.37 11.30
N LYS A 211 -20.34 -17.91 11.39
CA LYS A 211 -19.88 -16.90 12.36
C LYS A 211 -20.65 -15.60 12.25
N ARG A 212 -20.91 -15.15 11.01
CA ARG A 212 -21.68 -13.93 10.74
C ARG A 212 -23.09 -14.01 11.30
N TYR A 213 -23.76 -15.15 11.13
CA TYR A 213 -25.09 -15.42 11.69
C TYR A 213 -25.03 -15.56 13.22
N GLU A 214 -24.07 -16.30 13.78
CA GLU A 214 -23.93 -16.49 15.23
C GLU A 214 -23.70 -15.15 15.96
N ASN A 215 -22.91 -14.25 15.38
CA ASN A 215 -22.66 -12.92 15.94
C ASN A 215 -23.86 -11.98 15.84
N ASN A 216 -24.75 -12.19 14.87
CA ASN A 216 -25.92 -11.35 14.60
C ASN A 216 -27.18 -12.19 14.35
N PRO A 217 -27.64 -12.99 15.31
CA PRO A 217 -28.70 -13.99 15.08
C PRO A 217 -30.08 -13.41 14.80
N SER A 218 -30.30 -12.11 15.06
CA SER A 218 -31.51 -11.38 14.71
C SER A 218 -31.51 -10.82 13.28
N ASN A 219 -30.38 -10.89 12.59
CA ASN A 219 -30.31 -10.44 11.20
C ASN A 219 -30.79 -11.55 10.26
N LEU A 220 -32.02 -11.39 9.74
CA LEU A 220 -32.65 -12.36 8.84
C LEU A 220 -31.81 -12.67 7.60
N SER A 221 -31.16 -11.67 7.01
CA SER A 221 -30.33 -11.87 5.81
C SER A 221 -29.17 -12.81 6.09
N TYR A 222 -28.48 -12.65 7.24
CA TYR A 222 -27.33 -13.49 7.60
C TYR A 222 -27.73 -14.94 7.85
N GLY A 223 -28.90 -15.15 8.48
CA GLY A 223 -29.44 -16.51 8.67
C GLY A 223 -29.85 -17.18 7.37
N ILE A 224 -30.41 -16.42 6.44
CA ILE A 224 -30.77 -16.94 5.10
C ILE A 224 -29.52 -17.26 4.30
N ASP A 225 -28.50 -16.37 4.28
CA ASP A 225 -27.23 -16.60 3.58
C ASP A 225 -26.56 -17.87 4.12
N TYR A 226 -26.56 -18.08 5.45
CA TYR A 226 -26.00 -19.27 6.07
C TYR A 226 -26.77 -20.55 5.73
N ALA A 227 -28.12 -20.52 5.80
CA ALA A 227 -28.96 -21.66 5.43
C ALA A 227 -28.82 -22.00 3.94
N ASP A 228 -28.74 -21.02 3.06
CA ASP A 228 -28.49 -21.21 1.63
C ASP A 228 -27.13 -21.90 1.40
N ARG A 229 -26.11 -21.46 2.12
CA ARG A 229 -24.79 -22.11 2.00
C ARG A 229 -24.78 -23.54 2.50
N LEU A 230 -25.42 -23.82 3.63
CA LEU A 230 -25.63 -25.18 4.12
C LEU A 230 -26.32 -26.07 3.07
N SER A 231 -27.37 -25.55 2.42
CA SER A 231 -28.09 -26.28 1.36
C SER A 231 -27.21 -26.55 0.13
N GLN A 232 -26.33 -25.60 -0.25
CA GLN A 232 -25.40 -25.75 -1.39
C GLN A 232 -24.33 -26.82 -1.16
N VAL A 233 -24.04 -27.15 0.12
CA VAL A 233 -23.10 -28.21 0.50
C VAL A 233 -23.81 -29.47 1.03
N ASP A 234 -25.09 -29.63 0.68
CA ASP A 234 -25.95 -30.78 1.03
C ASP A 234 -26.18 -30.98 2.55
N GLN A 235 -25.96 -29.95 3.38
CA GLN A 235 -26.19 -29.99 4.84
C GLN A 235 -27.60 -29.51 5.20
N TYR A 236 -28.62 -30.14 4.64
CA TYR A 236 -30.03 -29.77 4.83
C TYR A 236 -30.48 -29.89 6.28
N GLU A 237 -30.01 -30.92 7.00
CA GLU A 237 -30.37 -31.15 8.42
C GLU A 237 -29.96 -29.98 9.31
N ASP A 238 -28.89 -29.27 8.96
CA ASP A 238 -28.39 -28.09 9.68
C ASP A 238 -29.09 -26.79 9.18
N ALA A 239 -29.49 -26.73 7.91
CA ALA A 239 -30.19 -25.57 7.34
C ALA A 239 -31.61 -25.40 7.90
N ILE A 240 -32.37 -26.50 8.07
CA ILE A 240 -33.78 -26.50 8.52
C ILE A 240 -33.93 -25.77 9.87
N PRO A 241 -33.18 -26.08 10.95
CA PRO A 241 -33.35 -25.39 12.23
C PRO A 241 -32.99 -23.91 12.18
N VAL A 242 -32.04 -23.51 11.33
CA VAL A 242 -31.74 -22.09 11.10
C VAL A 242 -32.97 -21.37 10.52
N LEU A 243 -33.54 -21.90 9.44
CA LEU A 243 -34.75 -21.32 8.79
C LEU A 243 -35.97 -21.30 9.70
N GLN A 244 -36.17 -22.36 10.49
CA GLN A 244 -37.28 -22.41 11.47
C GLN A 244 -37.12 -21.29 12.52
N LYS A 245 -35.95 -21.09 13.05
CA LYS A 245 -35.66 -20.01 14.00
C LYS A 245 -35.89 -18.62 13.40
N LEU A 246 -35.53 -18.42 12.11
CA LEU A 246 -35.80 -17.13 11.39
C LEU A 246 -37.29 -16.90 11.23
N ILE A 247 -38.11 -17.95 10.95
CA ILE A 247 -39.56 -17.87 10.85
C ILE A 247 -40.20 -17.55 12.22
N GLU A 248 -39.65 -18.10 13.31
CA GLU A 248 -40.10 -17.74 14.67
C GLU A 248 -39.80 -16.27 14.99
N GLN A 249 -38.69 -15.71 14.55
CA GLN A 249 -38.34 -14.31 14.73
C GLN A 249 -39.17 -13.36 13.86
N ASP A 250 -39.42 -13.73 12.60
CA ASP A 250 -40.27 -13.00 11.68
C ASP A 250 -41.26 -13.95 10.95
N PRO A 251 -42.45 -14.15 11.51
CA PRO A 251 -43.48 -14.99 10.89
C PRO A 251 -44.00 -14.47 9.55
N SER A 252 -43.62 -13.25 9.16
CA SER A 252 -44.03 -12.67 7.87
C SER A 252 -42.96 -12.85 6.76
N SER A 253 -41.82 -13.44 7.08
CA SER A 253 -40.70 -13.63 6.15
C SER A 253 -41.02 -14.66 5.06
N LYS A 254 -41.58 -14.20 3.95
CA LYS A 254 -41.88 -15.05 2.78
C LYS A 254 -40.61 -15.75 2.25
N LEU A 255 -39.46 -15.13 2.40
CA LEU A 255 -38.17 -15.67 1.93
C LEU A 255 -37.75 -16.89 2.75
N ALA A 256 -37.85 -16.82 4.10
CA ALA A 256 -37.49 -17.93 4.97
C ALA A 256 -38.46 -19.14 4.73
N TYR A 257 -39.76 -18.91 4.55
CA TYR A 257 -40.69 -19.98 4.21
C TYR A 257 -40.37 -20.63 2.85
N ARG A 258 -40.03 -19.82 1.84
CA ARG A 258 -39.66 -20.34 0.53
C ARG A 258 -38.42 -21.21 0.61
N LYS A 259 -37.38 -20.75 1.32
CA LYS A 259 -36.15 -21.49 1.49
C LYS A 259 -36.30 -22.78 2.29
N LEU A 260 -37.25 -22.81 3.23
CA LEU A 260 -37.55 -24.05 3.97
C LEU A 260 -38.33 -25.08 3.11
N ALA A 261 -38.99 -24.65 2.04
CA ALA A 261 -39.74 -25.50 1.14
C ALA A 261 -38.92 -26.01 -0.06
N GLU A 262 -37.79 -25.40 -0.36
CA GLU A 262 -36.83 -25.82 -1.37
C GLU A 262 -35.99 -27.00 -0.86
#